data_6233c742ab6c45d7680bfd473ea829c7
#
_entry.id   6233c742ab6c45d7680bfd473ea829c7
#
_cell.length_a   1.000
_cell.length_b   1.000
_cell.length_c   1.000
_cell.angle_alpha   90.00
_cell.angle_beta   90.00
_cell.angle_gamma   90.00
#
_symmetry.space_group_name_H-M   'P 1'
#
loop_
_entity.id
_entity.type
_entity.pdbx_description
1 polymer ?
#
loop_
_entity_poly.entity_id
_entity_poly.type
_entity_poly.pdbx_seq_one_letter_code
_entity_poly.pdbx_strand_id
1 'polypeptide(L)'
;MSNLKDFLVVSDEVKEALEQNKPVVALESTIISHGMPYPQNVETALKVEQIIRDNGAIPATIAIINGQMRAGLSADEIDYLGKKGREVAKVSRRDLPVIIAEKQDGATTVTTTMMIAHMAGIDVFATGGIGGVHRGAETTMDISADLEELAQTPVMVICAGAKSILDLGLTLEYLETKGVPVLGYQTEELPAFYTRKSGFSVDYRVDSPAELAEIFTTQQQIGMNSGLLVTNPIPEQYAMDKNTIDAAIEKALAEAEANGIHGKESTPFLLAKVAEITGNNSLESNIQLVFNNVALGAKVAAEVCNRK
;
A
#
# COMPACT_ATOMS: atom_id res chain seq x y z
N MET A 1 2.91 11.71 -28.99
CA MET A 1 2.80 10.76 -27.87
C MET A 1 4.09 10.91 -27.07
N SER A 2 4.00 11.38 -25.83
CA SER A 2 5.17 11.43 -24.93
C SER A 2 5.68 9.99 -24.76
N ASN A 3 6.98 9.81 -24.89
CA ASN A 3 7.58 8.50 -24.76
C ASN A 3 7.67 8.16 -23.26
N LEU A 4 6.74 7.36 -22.74
CA LEU A 4 6.76 6.95 -21.31
C LEU A 4 8.15 6.46 -20.87
N LYS A 5 8.91 5.89 -21.81
CA LYS A 5 10.29 5.45 -21.60
C LYS A 5 11.25 6.56 -21.15
N ASP A 6 10.90 7.84 -21.39
CA ASP A 6 11.74 8.97 -20.96
C ASP A 6 11.57 9.25 -19.45
N PHE A 7 10.48 8.76 -18.85
CA PHE A 7 10.10 9.03 -17.46
C PHE A 7 10.07 7.78 -16.57
N LEU A 8 9.98 6.57 -17.15
CA LEU A 8 9.88 5.32 -16.42
C LEU A 8 11.11 4.45 -16.68
N VAL A 9 11.80 4.08 -15.62
CA VAL A 9 12.90 3.12 -15.61
C VAL A 9 12.42 1.86 -14.86
N VAL A 10 12.42 0.74 -15.56
CA VAL A 10 12.18 -0.59 -14.97
C VAL A 10 13.52 -1.29 -14.85
N SER A 11 13.85 -1.83 -13.67
CA SER A 11 15.11 -2.56 -13.47
C SER A 11 15.19 -3.77 -14.40
N ASP A 12 16.40 -4.17 -14.76
CA ASP A 12 16.62 -5.30 -15.67
C ASP A 12 15.98 -6.59 -15.13
N GLU A 13 16.08 -6.84 -13.82
CA GLU A 13 15.47 -7.99 -13.15
C GLU A 13 13.93 -7.98 -13.31
N VAL A 14 13.28 -6.85 -13.04
CA VAL A 14 11.82 -6.72 -13.17
C VAL A 14 11.40 -6.84 -14.64
N LYS A 15 12.12 -6.20 -15.54
CA LYS A 15 11.85 -6.27 -16.99
C LYS A 15 11.95 -7.71 -17.51
N GLU A 16 13.04 -8.39 -17.18
CA GLU A 16 13.23 -9.81 -17.57
C GLU A 16 12.14 -10.71 -16.99
N ALA A 17 11.73 -10.47 -15.72
CA ALA A 17 10.66 -11.21 -15.09
C ALA A 17 9.33 -11.03 -15.83
N LEU A 18 8.96 -9.80 -16.17
CA LEU A 18 7.73 -9.50 -16.92
C LEU A 18 7.75 -10.10 -18.34
N GLU A 19 8.89 -9.98 -19.07
CA GLU A 19 9.05 -10.57 -20.39
C GLU A 19 8.95 -12.11 -20.39
N GLN A 20 9.35 -12.74 -19.28
CA GLN A 20 9.28 -14.20 -19.09
C GLN A 20 7.99 -14.65 -18.41
N ASN A 21 7.01 -13.76 -18.22
CA ASN A 21 5.78 -14.03 -17.49
C ASN A 21 6.03 -14.62 -16.09
N LYS A 22 7.05 -14.10 -15.37
CA LYS A 22 7.33 -14.44 -13.98
C LYS A 22 6.58 -13.51 -13.03
N PRO A 23 6.24 -14.00 -11.82
CA PRO A 23 5.50 -13.18 -10.86
C PRO A 23 6.33 -12.00 -10.34
N VAL A 24 5.73 -10.81 -10.38
CA VAL A 24 6.32 -9.57 -9.86
C VAL A 24 5.33 -8.94 -8.88
N VAL A 25 5.84 -8.44 -7.76
CA VAL A 25 5.04 -7.73 -6.74
C VAL A 25 5.60 -6.32 -6.56
N ALA A 26 4.76 -5.32 -6.81
CA ALA A 26 5.09 -3.92 -6.53
C ALA A 26 5.08 -3.63 -5.02
N LEU A 27 5.93 -2.72 -4.59
CA LEU A 27 6.04 -2.22 -3.21
C LEU A 27 6.11 -0.70 -3.22
N GLU A 28 5.45 -0.05 -2.24
CA GLU A 28 5.53 1.40 -2.05
C GLU A 28 6.83 1.82 -1.35
N SER A 29 7.16 3.11 -1.41
CA SER A 29 8.34 3.67 -0.73
C SER A 29 8.02 4.67 0.39
N THR A 30 6.77 5.03 0.64
CA THR A 30 6.43 5.85 1.82
C THR A 30 6.76 5.16 3.12
N ILE A 31 6.67 3.83 3.19
CA ILE A 31 7.11 3.06 4.36
C ILE A 31 8.61 3.26 4.65
N ILE A 32 9.43 3.46 3.61
CA ILE A 32 10.87 3.68 3.72
C ILE A 32 11.17 5.08 4.22
N SER A 33 10.60 6.11 3.58
CA SER A 33 10.96 7.51 3.85
C SER A 33 10.14 8.16 4.96
N HIS A 34 8.91 7.69 5.22
CA HIS A 34 7.97 8.33 6.15
C HIS A 34 7.39 7.39 7.21
N GLY A 35 7.67 6.09 7.15
CA GLY A 35 7.06 5.09 8.01
C GLY A 35 7.84 4.75 9.27
N MET A 36 9.17 4.76 9.19
CA MET A 36 10.05 4.30 10.26
C MET A 36 11.36 5.10 10.28
N PRO A 37 12.07 5.14 11.44
CA PRO A 37 13.39 5.76 11.51
C PRO A 37 14.45 4.90 10.82
N TYR A 38 15.51 5.54 10.33
CA TYR A 38 16.72 4.87 9.87
C TYR A 38 17.50 4.28 11.09
N PRO A 39 18.09 3.08 10.99
CA PRO A 39 18.17 2.17 9.84
C PRO A 39 17.01 1.17 9.70
N GLN A 40 16.08 1.13 10.65
CA GLN A 40 14.99 0.14 10.70
C GLN A 40 14.11 0.17 9.43
N ASN A 41 13.92 1.33 8.82
CA ASN A 41 13.18 1.48 7.57
C ASN A 41 13.82 0.69 6.41
N VAL A 42 15.14 0.77 6.25
CA VAL A 42 15.90 0.04 5.23
C VAL A 42 15.91 -1.45 5.50
N GLU A 43 16.19 -1.84 6.75
CA GLU A 43 16.17 -3.25 7.17
C GLU A 43 14.81 -3.91 6.88
N THR A 44 13.73 -3.19 7.20
CA THR A 44 12.36 -3.65 6.94
C THR A 44 12.09 -3.77 5.45
N ALA A 45 12.45 -2.77 4.64
CA ALA A 45 12.25 -2.80 3.19
C ALA A 45 13.00 -3.95 2.52
N LEU A 46 14.26 -4.16 2.86
CA LEU A 46 15.05 -5.29 2.34
C LEU A 46 14.50 -6.64 2.80
N LYS A 47 13.98 -6.73 4.02
CA LYS A 47 13.32 -7.94 4.52
C LYS A 47 12.01 -8.22 3.78
N VAL A 48 11.23 -7.20 3.46
CA VAL A 48 10.01 -7.29 2.64
C VAL A 48 10.34 -7.86 1.25
N GLU A 49 11.37 -7.33 0.57
CA GLU A 49 11.83 -7.87 -0.72
C GLU A 49 12.27 -9.34 -0.60
N GLN A 50 13.02 -9.68 0.47
CA GLN A 50 13.47 -11.05 0.68
C GLN A 50 12.30 -12.02 0.86
N ILE A 51 11.23 -11.62 1.59
CA ILE A 51 10.02 -12.46 1.76
C ILE A 51 9.35 -12.72 0.41
N ILE A 52 9.28 -11.73 -0.48
CA ILE A 52 8.74 -11.92 -1.84
C ILE A 52 9.59 -12.95 -2.60
N ARG A 53 10.91 -12.83 -2.56
CA ARG A 53 11.85 -13.78 -3.20
C ARG A 53 11.72 -15.19 -2.64
N ASP A 54 11.63 -15.32 -1.32
CA ASP A 54 11.45 -16.60 -0.63
C ASP A 54 10.13 -17.30 -1.00
N ASN A 55 9.13 -16.52 -1.46
CA ASN A 55 7.85 -17.02 -1.97
C ASN A 55 7.79 -17.13 -3.51
N GLY A 56 8.93 -17.03 -4.20
CA GLY A 56 9.07 -17.33 -5.62
C GLY A 56 8.67 -16.19 -6.57
N ALA A 57 8.56 -14.96 -6.11
CA ALA A 57 8.27 -13.78 -6.93
C ALA A 57 9.43 -12.77 -6.92
N ILE A 58 9.39 -11.82 -7.84
CA ILE A 58 10.37 -10.74 -7.95
C ILE A 58 9.78 -9.48 -7.29
N PRO A 59 10.47 -8.86 -6.32
CA PRO A 59 10.03 -7.59 -5.75
C PRO A 59 10.34 -6.43 -6.70
N ALA A 60 9.42 -5.47 -6.75
CA ALA A 60 9.60 -4.22 -7.48
C ALA A 60 9.26 -3.04 -6.57
N THR A 61 10.22 -2.62 -5.73
CA THR A 61 10.06 -1.41 -4.93
C THR A 61 10.02 -0.20 -5.86
N ILE A 62 9.01 0.66 -5.68
CA ILE A 62 8.69 1.79 -6.56
C ILE A 62 8.97 3.11 -5.84
N ALA A 63 9.68 4.01 -6.52
CA ALA A 63 9.93 5.38 -6.07
C ALA A 63 10.18 6.31 -7.25
N ILE A 64 10.38 7.59 -6.98
CA ILE A 64 10.87 8.58 -7.94
C ILE A 64 12.26 9.03 -7.47
N ILE A 65 13.26 8.91 -8.33
CA ILE A 65 14.64 9.36 -8.05
C ILE A 65 15.08 10.31 -9.15
N ASN A 66 15.46 11.53 -8.77
CA ASN A 66 15.87 12.57 -9.71
C ASN A 66 14.85 12.78 -10.83
N GLY A 67 13.56 12.80 -10.50
CA GLY A 67 12.45 12.99 -11.45
C GLY A 67 12.17 11.81 -12.36
N GLN A 68 12.77 10.65 -12.13
CA GLN A 68 12.49 9.42 -12.87
C GLN A 68 11.67 8.47 -12.00
N MET A 69 10.52 8.03 -12.49
CA MET A 69 9.78 6.91 -11.92
C MET A 69 10.59 5.64 -12.06
N ARG A 70 10.74 4.88 -10.99
CA ARG A 70 11.50 3.63 -10.97
C ARG A 70 10.64 2.50 -10.46
N ALA A 71 10.70 1.35 -11.15
CA ALA A 71 10.11 0.09 -10.72
C ALA A 71 11.22 -0.95 -10.56
N GLY A 72 11.48 -1.37 -9.33
CA GLY A 72 12.62 -2.21 -8.96
C GLY A 72 13.84 -1.37 -8.55
N LEU A 73 13.85 -0.91 -7.29
CA LEU A 73 15.01 -0.21 -6.73
C LEU A 73 16.14 -1.20 -6.39
N SER A 74 17.38 -0.74 -6.50
CA SER A 74 18.52 -1.42 -5.91
C SER A 74 18.57 -1.23 -4.39
N ALA A 75 19.33 -2.09 -3.69
CA ALA A 75 19.55 -1.94 -2.25
C ALA A 75 20.17 -0.57 -1.88
N ASP A 76 21.06 -0.04 -2.74
CA ASP A 76 21.69 1.26 -2.55
C ASP A 76 20.67 2.40 -2.69
N GLU A 77 19.69 2.29 -3.61
CA GLU A 77 18.62 3.26 -3.78
C GLU A 77 17.61 3.20 -2.62
N ILE A 78 17.32 2.02 -2.08
CA ILE A 78 16.52 1.85 -0.87
C ILE A 78 17.22 2.50 0.34
N ASP A 79 18.52 2.25 0.52
CA ASP A 79 19.33 2.87 1.58
C ASP A 79 19.40 4.39 1.45
N TYR A 80 19.56 4.89 0.22
CA TYR A 80 19.54 6.32 -0.09
C TYR A 80 18.22 6.99 0.34
N LEU A 81 17.07 6.42 -0.05
CA LEU A 81 15.77 6.93 0.35
C LEU A 81 15.54 6.83 1.85
N GLY A 82 16.01 5.74 2.46
CA GLY A 82 15.91 5.53 3.90
C GLY A 82 16.71 6.54 4.72
N LYS A 83 17.92 6.87 4.27
CA LYS A 83 18.79 7.90 4.91
C LYS A 83 18.21 9.29 4.79
N LYS A 84 17.69 9.65 3.60
CA LYS A 84 17.02 10.94 3.41
C LYS A 84 15.74 11.06 4.22
N GLY A 85 15.02 9.97 4.43
CA GLY A 85 13.82 9.95 5.25
C GLY A 85 12.82 11.02 4.82
N ARG A 86 12.36 11.85 5.75
CA ARG A 86 11.32 12.86 5.52
C ARG A 86 11.72 14.01 4.59
N GLU A 87 12.99 14.13 4.19
CA GLU A 87 13.43 15.08 3.16
C GLU A 87 12.93 14.68 1.77
N VAL A 88 12.65 13.39 1.55
CA VAL A 88 12.05 12.88 0.32
C VAL A 88 10.57 13.28 0.28
N ALA A 89 10.11 13.86 -0.83
CA ALA A 89 8.72 14.26 -0.97
C ALA A 89 7.78 13.05 -0.90
N LYS A 90 6.68 13.16 -0.15
CA LYS A 90 5.58 12.18 -0.17
C LYS A 90 4.70 12.48 -1.38
N VAL A 91 4.71 11.59 -2.37
CA VAL A 91 4.12 11.82 -3.70
C VAL A 91 2.82 11.05 -3.87
N SER A 92 1.74 11.76 -4.09
CA SER A 92 0.46 11.26 -4.55
C SER A 92 0.20 11.70 -6.00
N ARG A 93 -0.93 11.33 -6.61
CA ARG A 93 -1.26 11.61 -8.02
C ARG A 93 -0.99 13.05 -8.42
N ARG A 94 -1.46 14.02 -7.64
CA ARG A 94 -1.34 15.45 -7.94
C ARG A 94 0.11 15.96 -7.92
N ASP A 95 0.98 15.29 -7.15
CA ASP A 95 2.37 15.72 -6.96
C ASP A 95 3.28 15.18 -8.07
N LEU A 96 2.89 14.04 -8.67
CA LEU A 96 3.72 13.29 -9.61
C LEU A 96 4.29 14.14 -10.77
N PRO A 97 3.49 14.92 -11.51
CA PRO A 97 4.03 15.72 -12.62
C PRO A 97 5.00 16.82 -12.15
N VAL A 98 4.77 17.37 -10.96
CA VAL A 98 5.64 18.42 -10.39
C VAL A 98 6.99 17.84 -10.01
N ILE A 99 7.00 16.74 -9.25
CA ILE A 99 8.21 16.05 -8.78
C ILE A 99 9.07 15.56 -9.96
N ILE A 100 8.43 15.08 -11.03
CA ILE A 100 9.13 14.66 -12.25
C ILE A 100 9.74 15.88 -12.96
N ALA A 101 8.98 16.93 -13.17
CA ALA A 101 9.42 18.12 -13.89
C ALA A 101 10.56 18.85 -13.18
N GLU A 102 10.51 18.91 -11.86
CA GLU A 102 11.52 19.53 -11.01
C GLU A 102 12.72 18.62 -10.69
N LYS A 103 12.73 17.38 -11.22
CA LYS A 103 13.77 16.37 -11.00
C LYS A 103 14.05 16.11 -9.51
N GLN A 104 12.98 16.07 -8.72
CA GLN A 104 13.07 15.77 -7.29
C GLN A 104 12.96 14.29 -7.00
N ASP A 105 13.29 13.92 -5.74
CA ASP A 105 13.05 12.58 -5.21
C ASP A 105 11.66 12.49 -4.59
N GLY A 106 11.00 11.36 -4.79
CA GLY A 106 9.66 11.12 -4.29
C GLY A 106 9.46 9.69 -3.76
N ALA A 107 8.94 9.59 -2.55
CA ALA A 107 8.42 8.36 -1.99
C ALA A 107 6.95 8.19 -2.43
N THR A 108 6.65 7.06 -3.04
CA THR A 108 5.32 6.78 -3.61
C THR A 108 4.33 6.31 -2.55
N THR A 109 3.13 6.92 -2.53
CA THR A 109 1.98 6.44 -1.78
C THR A 109 1.34 5.24 -2.51
N VAL A 110 0.29 4.64 -1.93
CA VAL A 110 -0.50 3.61 -2.61
C VAL A 110 -0.93 4.08 -3.99
N THR A 111 -1.45 5.29 -4.10
CA THR A 111 -1.87 5.92 -5.36
C THR A 111 -0.76 5.87 -6.42
N THR A 112 0.38 6.49 -6.17
CA THR A 112 1.44 6.59 -7.17
C THR A 112 2.16 5.26 -7.39
N THR A 113 2.18 4.38 -6.40
CA THR A 113 2.67 3.01 -6.58
C THR A 113 1.79 2.23 -7.56
N MET A 114 0.46 2.30 -7.42
CA MET A 114 -0.47 1.68 -8.38
C MET A 114 -0.27 2.22 -9.80
N MET A 115 -0.18 3.55 -9.95
CA MET A 115 0.05 4.19 -11.27
C MET A 115 1.32 3.68 -11.93
N ILE A 116 2.44 3.69 -11.20
CA ILE A 116 3.75 3.30 -11.76
C ILE A 116 3.80 1.77 -11.99
N ALA A 117 3.23 0.97 -11.08
CA ALA A 117 3.10 -0.47 -11.26
C ALA A 117 2.35 -0.81 -12.56
N HIS A 118 1.19 -0.20 -12.77
CA HIS A 118 0.42 -0.39 -14.00
C HIS A 118 1.19 0.06 -15.25
N MET A 119 1.86 1.21 -15.21
CA MET A 119 2.72 1.69 -16.30
C MET A 119 3.87 0.74 -16.61
N ALA A 120 4.38 0.02 -15.61
CA ALA A 120 5.45 -0.97 -15.75
C ALA A 120 4.93 -2.36 -16.17
N GLY A 121 3.61 -2.59 -16.16
CA GLY A 121 2.98 -3.89 -16.46
C GLY A 121 2.92 -4.84 -15.27
N ILE A 122 2.95 -4.32 -14.03
CA ILE A 122 2.87 -5.10 -12.80
C ILE A 122 1.42 -5.09 -12.29
N ASP A 123 0.83 -6.26 -12.11
CA ASP A 123 -0.58 -6.43 -11.74
C ASP A 123 -0.84 -6.51 -10.24
N VAL A 124 0.15 -6.88 -9.44
CA VAL A 124 0.00 -7.11 -8.00
C VAL A 124 0.87 -6.16 -7.21
N PHE A 125 0.25 -5.48 -6.27
CA PHE A 125 0.91 -4.57 -5.32
C PHE A 125 0.56 -5.00 -3.89
N ALA A 126 1.55 -5.12 -3.02
CA ALA A 126 1.36 -5.43 -1.62
C ALA A 126 1.86 -4.30 -0.72
N THR A 127 1.06 -3.93 0.27
CA THR A 127 1.34 -2.84 1.22
C THR A 127 0.82 -3.17 2.61
N GLY A 128 1.10 -2.33 3.59
CA GLY A 128 0.55 -2.46 4.93
C GLY A 128 -0.95 -2.19 4.98
N GLY A 129 -1.36 -1.04 4.47
CA GLY A 129 -2.76 -0.60 4.45
C GLY A 129 -2.97 0.62 3.58
N ILE A 130 -4.15 0.74 3.03
CA ILE A 130 -4.54 1.87 2.19
C ILE A 130 -4.92 3.11 3.03
N GLY A 131 -4.91 4.26 2.37
CA GLY A 131 -5.65 5.44 2.83
C GLY A 131 -7.15 5.23 2.68
N GLY A 132 -7.94 6.16 3.21
CA GLY A 132 -9.39 6.06 3.20
C GLY A 132 -10.02 7.42 3.47
N VAL A 133 -11.27 7.41 3.91
CA VAL A 133 -11.99 8.59 4.36
C VAL A 133 -11.53 8.95 5.78
N HIS A 134 -11.05 10.17 6.00
CA HIS A 134 -10.66 10.61 7.33
C HIS A 134 -11.89 10.88 8.20
N ARG A 135 -11.75 10.71 9.52
CA ARG A 135 -12.82 11.03 10.46
C ARG A 135 -13.15 12.52 10.37
N GLY A 136 -14.42 12.88 10.29
CA GLY A 136 -14.87 14.26 10.05
C GLY A 136 -14.82 14.69 8.57
N ALA A 137 -14.62 13.76 7.64
CA ALA A 137 -14.57 14.08 6.20
C ALA A 137 -15.88 14.63 5.65
N GLU A 138 -17.01 14.39 6.31
CA GLU A 138 -18.30 14.99 5.97
C GLU A 138 -18.30 16.53 6.01
N THR A 139 -17.34 17.11 6.73
CA THR A 139 -17.14 18.57 6.79
C THR A 139 -15.87 19.04 6.12
N THR A 140 -14.80 18.22 6.12
CA THR A 140 -13.48 18.59 5.63
C THR A 140 -13.21 18.12 4.20
N MET A 141 -13.95 17.11 3.72
CA MET A 141 -13.68 16.40 2.46
C MET A 141 -12.27 15.80 2.40
N ASP A 142 -11.67 15.48 3.56
CA ASP A 142 -10.34 14.85 3.62
C ASP A 142 -10.47 13.34 3.31
N ILE A 143 -10.34 13.03 2.03
CA ILE A 143 -10.44 11.68 1.46
C ILE A 143 -9.14 11.37 0.73
N SER A 144 -8.56 10.21 1.01
CA SER A 144 -7.32 9.78 0.37
C SER A 144 -7.51 9.57 -1.14
N ALA A 145 -6.53 10.04 -1.91
CA ALA A 145 -6.45 9.76 -3.34
C ALA A 145 -6.30 8.27 -3.66
N ASP A 146 -5.94 7.44 -2.67
CA ASP A 146 -5.84 5.99 -2.84
C ASP A 146 -7.17 5.38 -3.29
N LEU A 147 -8.30 5.90 -2.78
CA LEU A 147 -9.63 5.41 -3.14
C LEU A 147 -9.99 5.73 -4.59
N GLU A 148 -9.63 6.93 -5.06
CA GLU A 148 -9.80 7.32 -6.46
C GLU A 148 -8.90 6.51 -7.40
N GLU A 149 -7.68 6.18 -6.96
CA GLU A 149 -6.77 5.39 -7.78
C GLU A 149 -7.25 3.95 -7.90
N LEU A 150 -7.74 3.36 -6.81
CA LEU A 150 -8.37 2.04 -6.83
C LEU A 150 -9.55 1.98 -7.82
N ALA A 151 -10.26 3.10 -8.01
CA ALA A 151 -11.38 3.16 -8.96
C ALA A 151 -10.97 3.16 -10.44
N GLN A 152 -9.71 3.46 -10.79
CA GLN A 152 -9.33 3.75 -12.17
C GLN A 152 -8.06 3.05 -12.67
N THR A 153 -7.36 2.31 -11.80
CA THR A 153 -6.09 1.67 -12.15
C THR A 153 -6.17 0.16 -11.85
N PRO A 154 -6.11 -0.70 -12.87
CA PRO A 154 -6.33 -2.13 -12.74
C PRO A 154 -5.10 -2.85 -12.15
N VAL A 155 -4.88 -2.63 -10.86
CA VAL A 155 -3.85 -3.30 -10.04
C VAL A 155 -4.54 -3.92 -8.83
N MET A 156 -4.22 -5.18 -8.54
CA MET A 156 -4.67 -5.83 -7.31
C MET A 156 -3.83 -5.35 -6.13
N VAL A 157 -4.48 -4.75 -5.14
CA VAL A 157 -3.83 -4.23 -3.93
C VAL A 157 -4.11 -5.16 -2.75
N ILE A 158 -3.05 -5.74 -2.18
CA ILE A 158 -3.12 -6.63 -1.02
C ILE A 158 -2.64 -5.87 0.22
N CYS A 159 -3.49 -5.76 1.24
CA CYS A 159 -3.20 -4.97 2.44
C CYS A 159 -3.96 -5.52 3.66
N ALA A 160 -3.72 -4.98 4.84
CA ALA A 160 -4.48 -5.32 6.05
C ALA A 160 -5.73 -4.42 6.24
N GLY A 161 -6.34 -3.98 5.12
CA GLY A 161 -7.46 -3.04 5.12
C GLY A 161 -7.01 -1.57 5.08
N ALA A 162 -7.96 -0.66 5.31
CA ALA A 162 -7.62 0.74 5.52
C ALA A 162 -6.99 0.97 6.89
N LYS A 163 -6.12 1.96 7.00
CA LYS A 163 -5.45 2.29 8.27
C LYS A 163 -6.48 2.61 9.35
N SER A 164 -6.33 2.05 10.53
CA SER A 164 -7.32 2.12 11.63
C SER A 164 -7.60 3.55 12.18
N ILE A 165 -6.74 4.51 11.83
CA ILE A 165 -6.94 5.94 12.11
C ILE A 165 -8.06 6.58 11.29
N LEU A 166 -8.55 5.88 10.26
CA LEU A 166 -9.55 6.36 9.30
C LEU A 166 -10.97 5.96 9.72
N ASP A 167 -11.96 6.51 9.03
CA ASP A 167 -13.34 6.06 9.10
C ASP A 167 -13.53 4.87 8.15
N LEU A 168 -13.62 3.68 8.73
CA LEU A 168 -13.68 2.44 7.94
C LEU A 168 -15.04 2.27 7.25
N GLY A 169 -16.12 2.70 7.90
CA GLY A 169 -17.47 2.64 7.33
C GLY A 169 -17.60 3.53 6.11
N LEU A 170 -17.26 4.82 6.24
CA LEU A 170 -17.28 5.75 5.11
C LEU A 170 -16.29 5.37 4.01
N THR A 171 -15.18 4.71 4.36
CA THR A 171 -14.22 4.18 3.37
C THR A 171 -14.84 3.07 2.52
N LEU A 172 -15.59 2.14 3.13
CA LEU A 172 -16.29 1.07 2.40
C LEU A 172 -17.37 1.65 1.49
N GLU A 173 -18.21 2.56 1.99
CA GLU A 173 -19.26 3.23 1.19
C GLU A 173 -18.68 3.99 -0.01
N TYR A 174 -17.50 4.60 0.18
CA TYR A 174 -16.83 5.30 -0.92
C TYR A 174 -16.32 4.31 -1.97
N LEU A 175 -15.70 3.19 -1.56
CA LEU A 175 -15.24 2.15 -2.47
C LEU A 175 -16.39 1.50 -3.24
N GLU A 176 -17.52 1.22 -2.57
CA GLU A 176 -18.74 0.73 -3.21
C GLU A 176 -19.21 1.68 -4.32
N THR A 177 -19.37 2.97 -3.98
CA THR A 177 -19.78 4.02 -4.94
C THR A 177 -18.85 4.08 -6.16
N LYS A 178 -17.56 3.81 -5.96
CA LYS A 178 -16.55 3.80 -7.03
C LYS A 178 -16.46 2.46 -7.77
N GLY A 179 -17.21 1.45 -7.38
CA GLY A 179 -17.20 0.13 -8.00
C GLY A 179 -15.90 -0.65 -7.77
N VAL A 180 -15.26 -0.44 -6.64
CA VAL A 180 -14.04 -1.17 -6.25
C VAL A 180 -14.43 -2.36 -5.37
N PRO A 181 -14.25 -3.62 -5.81
CA PRO A 181 -14.53 -4.78 -4.99
C PRO A 181 -13.58 -4.87 -3.79
N VAL A 182 -14.14 -5.14 -2.60
CA VAL A 182 -13.38 -5.35 -1.35
C VAL A 182 -13.48 -6.80 -0.95
N LEU A 183 -12.39 -7.56 -1.13
CA LEU A 183 -12.33 -8.98 -0.84
C LEU A 183 -11.64 -9.25 0.48
N GLY A 184 -12.19 -10.17 1.28
CA GLY A 184 -11.57 -10.65 2.51
C GLY A 184 -10.84 -11.97 2.28
N TYR A 185 -9.52 -11.99 2.40
CA TYR A 185 -8.77 -13.24 2.32
C TYR A 185 -8.93 -14.03 3.61
N GLN A 186 -9.67 -15.16 3.53
CA GLN A 186 -10.01 -16.04 4.65
C GLN A 186 -10.74 -15.35 5.80
N THR A 187 -11.49 -14.28 5.49
CA THR A 187 -12.28 -13.53 6.46
C THR A 187 -13.56 -13.00 5.82
N GLU A 188 -14.64 -12.93 6.59
CA GLU A 188 -15.90 -12.29 6.23
C GLU A 188 -15.99 -10.85 6.78
N GLU A 189 -15.04 -10.48 7.65
CA GLU A 189 -14.99 -9.19 8.30
C GLU A 189 -13.78 -8.39 7.81
N LEU A 190 -13.98 -7.09 7.54
CA LEU A 190 -12.90 -6.19 7.15
C LEU A 190 -11.86 -6.11 8.28
N PRO A 191 -10.59 -6.44 8.04
CA PRO A 191 -9.55 -6.19 9.03
C PRO A 191 -9.28 -4.70 9.17
N ALA A 192 -8.97 -4.26 10.40
CA ALA A 192 -8.72 -2.87 10.74
C ALA A 192 -7.24 -2.61 11.03
N PHE A 193 -6.36 -2.99 10.09
CA PHE A 193 -4.92 -2.78 10.14
C PHE A 193 -4.27 -3.49 11.34
N TYR A 194 -4.30 -2.88 12.55
CA TYR A 194 -3.72 -3.45 13.77
C TYR A 194 -4.57 -4.56 14.39
N THR A 195 -5.85 -4.65 14.03
CA THR A 195 -6.78 -5.65 14.54
C THR A 195 -7.37 -6.47 13.41
N ARG A 196 -7.72 -7.72 13.72
CA ARG A 196 -8.31 -8.64 12.75
C ARG A 196 -9.76 -8.32 12.40
N LYS A 197 -10.42 -7.51 13.23
CA LYS A 197 -11.85 -7.20 13.15
C LYS A 197 -12.11 -5.71 13.30
N SER A 198 -13.02 -5.20 12.49
CA SER A 198 -13.47 -3.81 12.49
C SER A 198 -14.92 -3.62 12.96
N GLY A 199 -15.75 -4.65 12.85
CA GLY A 199 -17.20 -4.60 12.96
C GLY A 199 -17.91 -4.40 11.61
N PHE A 200 -17.18 -4.31 10.50
CA PHE A 200 -17.74 -4.18 9.15
C PHE A 200 -17.46 -5.45 8.34
N SER A 201 -18.41 -5.87 7.51
CA SER A 201 -18.25 -6.99 6.60
C SER A 201 -17.46 -6.57 5.36
N VAL A 202 -16.80 -7.54 4.71
CA VAL A 202 -16.31 -7.39 3.34
C VAL A 202 -17.41 -7.80 2.35
N ASP A 203 -17.27 -7.42 1.07
CA ASP A 203 -18.24 -7.79 0.04
C ASP A 203 -18.24 -9.31 -0.20
N TYR A 204 -17.05 -9.89 -0.32
CA TYR A 204 -16.86 -11.31 -0.61
C TYR A 204 -15.66 -11.87 0.14
N ARG A 205 -15.83 -13.07 0.69
CA ARG A 205 -14.73 -13.86 1.22
C ARG A 205 -14.12 -14.71 0.11
N VAL A 206 -12.79 -14.79 0.11
CA VAL A 206 -11.98 -15.59 -0.82
C VAL A 206 -10.97 -16.42 -0.01
N ASP A 207 -10.82 -17.69 -0.33
CA ASP A 207 -10.04 -18.61 0.52
C ASP A 207 -8.70 -19.05 -0.10
N SER A 208 -8.43 -18.71 -1.36
CA SER A 208 -7.19 -19.10 -2.04
C SER A 208 -6.60 -18.02 -2.96
N PRO A 209 -5.25 -18.03 -3.17
CA PRO A 209 -4.61 -17.17 -4.16
C PRO A 209 -5.11 -17.40 -5.58
N ALA A 210 -5.45 -18.65 -5.92
CA ALA A 210 -5.98 -19.01 -7.24
C ALA A 210 -7.34 -18.35 -7.52
N GLU A 211 -8.21 -18.27 -6.52
CA GLU A 211 -9.52 -17.61 -6.62
C GLU A 211 -9.36 -16.09 -6.77
N LEU A 212 -8.42 -15.47 -6.04
CA LEU A 212 -8.08 -14.04 -6.21
C LEU A 212 -7.60 -13.75 -7.64
N ALA A 213 -6.72 -14.58 -8.17
CA ALA A 213 -6.22 -14.45 -9.53
C ALA A 213 -7.34 -14.63 -10.59
N GLU A 214 -8.27 -15.56 -10.38
CA GLU A 214 -9.42 -15.78 -11.24
C GLU A 214 -10.32 -14.55 -11.29
N ILE A 215 -10.68 -13.99 -10.13
CA ILE A 215 -11.52 -12.78 -10.03
C ILE A 215 -10.85 -11.62 -10.76
N PHE A 216 -9.54 -11.39 -10.50
CA PHE A 216 -8.80 -10.30 -11.13
C PHE A 216 -8.69 -10.45 -12.66
N THR A 217 -8.39 -11.65 -13.15
CA THR A 217 -8.30 -11.92 -14.59
C THR A 217 -9.66 -11.76 -15.25
N THR A 218 -10.74 -12.22 -14.62
CA THR A 218 -12.11 -12.04 -15.10
C THR A 218 -12.45 -10.55 -15.21
N GLN A 219 -12.11 -9.76 -14.19
CA GLN A 219 -12.33 -8.30 -14.19
C GLN A 219 -11.64 -7.63 -15.37
N GLN A 220 -10.38 -8.01 -15.67
CA GLN A 220 -9.64 -7.49 -16.82
C GLN A 220 -10.27 -7.93 -18.15
N GLN A 221 -10.66 -9.20 -18.27
CA GLN A 221 -11.26 -9.77 -19.51
C GLN A 221 -12.59 -9.10 -19.87
N ILE A 222 -13.40 -8.70 -18.90
CA ILE A 222 -14.65 -7.97 -19.15
C ILE A 222 -14.44 -6.46 -19.35
N GLY A 223 -13.18 -5.98 -19.32
CA GLY A 223 -12.80 -4.60 -19.63
C GLY A 223 -13.05 -3.61 -18.49
N MET A 224 -13.14 -4.07 -17.24
CA MET A 224 -13.19 -3.18 -16.08
C MET A 224 -11.78 -2.68 -15.74
N ASN A 225 -11.66 -1.38 -15.51
CA ASN A 225 -10.37 -0.71 -15.28
C ASN A 225 -10.14 -0.34 -13.79
N SER A 226 -11.02 -0.73 -12.88
CA SER A 226 -10.79 -0.54 -11.45
C SER A 226 -9.75 -1.52 -10.92
N GLY A 227 -9.10 -1.15 -9.81
CA GLY A 227 -8.31 -2.08 -9.03
C GLY A 227 -9.19 -3.07 -8.27
N LEU A 228 -8.55 -4.01 -7.61
CA LEU A 228 -9.16 -5.00 -6.73
C LEU A 228 -8.52 -4.87 -5.35
N LEU A 229 -9.31 -4.60 -4.31
CA LEU A 229 -8.80 -4.49 -2.96
C LEU A 229 -8.93 -5.83 -2.22
N VAL A 230 -7.79 -6.43 -1.86
CA VAL A 230 -7.72 -7.67 -1.08
C VAL A 230 -7.29 -7.33 0.34
N THR A 231 -8.14 -7.64 1.30
CA THR A 231 -7.87 -7.40 2.72
C THR A 231 -7.47 -8.69 3.41
N ASN A 232 -6.23 -8.72 3.95
CA ASN A 232 -5.59 -9.86 4.57
C ASN A 232 -5.36 -9.57 6.05
N PRO A 233 -6.07 -10.23 6.98
CA PRO A 233 -5.95 -9.93 8.40
C PRO A 233 -4.53 -10.14 8.92
N ILE A 234 -4.08 -9.25 9.80
CA ILE A 234 -2.81 -9.41 10.53
C ILE A 234 -2.77 -10.80 11.21
N PRO A 235 -1.62 -11.50 11.25
CA PRO A 235 -1.49 -12.76 11.98
C PRO A 235 -1.88 -12.57 13.46
N GLU A 236 -2.61 -13.53 14.02
CA GLU A 236 -3.25 -13.41 15.34
C GLU A 236 -2.28 -13.03 16.46
N GLN A 237 -1.08 -13.63 16.44
CA GLN A 237 -0.05 -13.37 17.46
C GLN A 237 0.51 -11.94 17.44
N TYR A 238 0.28 -11.18 16.38
CA TYR A 238 0.72 -9.79 16.22
C TYR A 238 -0.45 -8.80 16.23
N ALA A 239 -1.69 -9.30 16.31
CA ALA A 239 -2.87 -8.45 16.42
C ALA A 239 -2.90 -7.75 17.77
N MET A 240 -3.24 -6.46 17.74
CA MET A 240 -3.39 -5.67 18.96
C MET A 240 -4.80 -5.86 19.56
N ASP A 241 -4.89 -5.67 20.88
CA ASP A 241 -6.20 -5.56 21.54
C ASP A 241 -6.95 -4.33 21.04
N LYS A 242 -8.23 -4.53 20.64
CA LYS A 242 -9.03 -3.49 20.02
C LYS A 242 -9.20 -2.27 20.93
N ASN A 243 -9.50 -2.47 22.19
CA ASN A 243 -9.76 -1.36 23.11
C ASN A 243 -8.48 -0.54 23.35
N THR A 244 -7.33 -1.22 23.44
CA THR A 244 -6.02 -0.58 23.61
C THR A 244 -5.67 0.28 22.40
N ILE A 245 -5.85 -0.24 21.19
CA ILE A 245 -5.49 0.50 19.98
C ILE A 245 -6.48 1.63 19.69
N ASP A 246 -7.77 1.43 19.91
CA ASP A 246 -8.80 2.46 19.73
C ASP A 246 -8.55 3.64 20.68
N ALA A 247 -8.22 3.39 21.96
CA ALA A 247 -7.88 4.45 22.91
C ALA A 247 -6.59 5.21 22.53
N ALA A 248 -5.60 4.52 21.94
CA ALA A 248 -4.39 5.16 21.45
C ALA A 248 -4.67 6.05 20.23
N ILE A 249 -5.52 5.59 19.31
CA ILE A 249 -5.93 6.34 18.12
C ILE A 249 -6.71 7.60 18.52
N GLU A 250 -7.67 7.50 19.44
CA GLU A 250 -8.43 8.66 19.93
C GLU A 250 -7.52 9.75 20.51
N LYS A 251 -6.54 9.36 21.32
CA LYS A 251 -5.54 10.29 21.87
C LYS A 251 -4.70 10.94 20.76
N ALA A 252 -4.25 10.14 19.78
CA ALA A 252 -3.47 10.66 18.66
C ALA A 252 -4.27 11.65 17.80
N LEU A 253 -5.54 11.38 17.56
CA LEU A 253 -6.45 12.26 16.81
C LEU A 253 -6.69 13.58 17.55
N ALA A 254 -6.95 13.54 18.85
CA ALA A 254 -7.13 14.75 19.68
C ALA A 254 -5.86 15.61 19.68
N GLU A 255 -4.68 14.99 19.70
CA GLU A 255 -3.41 15.72 19.67
C GLU A 255 -3.13 16.30 18.26
N ALA A 256 -3.49 15.59 17.18
CA ALA A 256 -3.38 16.11 15.83
C ALA A 256 -4.25 17.36 15.63
N GLU A 257 -5.50 17.32 16.10
CA GLU A 257 -6.43 18.45 16.07
C GLU A 257 -5.88 19.65 16.87
N ALA A 258 -5.42 19.43 18.09
CA ALA A 258 -4.83 20.47 18.94
C ALA A 258 -3.60 21.14 18.33
N ASN A 259 -2.83 20.42 17.51
CA ASN A 259 -1.64 20.91 16.82
C ASN A 259 -1.93 21.41 15.38
N GLY A 260 -3.17 21.38 14.91
CA GLY A 260 -3.53 21.80 13.55
C GLY A 260 -2.93 20.92 12.44
N ILE A 261 -2.72 19.64 12.70
CA ILE A 261 -2.14 18.69 11.73
C ILE A 261 -3.22 18.23 10.75
N HIS A 262 -3.04 18.53 9.46
CA HIS A 262 -4.02 18.23 8.42
C HIS A 262 -3.36 17.71 7.13
N GLY A 263 -4.15 17.06 6.26
CA GLY A 263 -3.74 16.64 4.91
C GLY A 263 -2.59 15.63 4.91
N LYS A 264 -1.53 15.87 4.13
CA LYS A 264 -0.41 14.92 3.94
C LYS A 264 0.30 14.51 5.23
N GLU A 265 0.32 15.40 6.23
CA GLU A 265 1.01 15.19 7.49
C GLU A 265 0.20 14.35 8.48
N SER A 266 -1.13 14.23 8.30
CA SER A 266 -2.02 13.52 9.23
C SER A 266 -1.59 12.06 9.43
N THR A 267 -1.46 11.29 8.37
CA THR A 267 -1.13 9.86 8.48
C THR A 267 0.24 9.61 9.14
N PRO A 268 1.36 10.24 8.71
CA PRO A 268 2.65 10.04 9.35
C PRO A 268 2.66 10.45 10.83
N PHE A 269 1.99 11.55 11.17
CA PHE A 269 1.85 12.01 12.54
C PHE A 269 1.08 11.00 13.40
N LEU A 270 -0.12 10.60 12.95
CA LEU A 270 -0.98 9.70 13.70
C LEU A 270 -0.34 8.33 13.93
N LEU A 271 0.31 7.75 12.91
CA LEU A 271 0.99 6.46 13.06
C LEU A 271 2.17 6.55 14.03
N ALA A 272 2.98 7.62 13.96
CA ALA A 272 4.08 7.85 14.89
C ALA A 272 3.58 8.04 16.33
N LYS A 273 2.49 8.79 16.51
CA LYS A 273 1.89 9.03 17.83
C LYS A 273 1.27 7.77 18.43
N VAL A 274 0.58 6.97 17.61
CA VAL A 274 0.07 5.67 18.05
C VAL A 274 1.23 4.75 18.46
N ALA A 275 2.35 4.74 17.73
CA ALA A 275 3.53 3.96 18.11
C ALA A 275 4.12 4.43 19.45
N GLU A 276 4.22 5.74 19.67
CA GLU A 276 4.66 6.32 20.96
C GLU A 276 3.75 5.87 22.11
N ILE A 277 2.43 6.04 21.96
CA ILE A 277 1.43 5.71 23.00
C ILE A 277 1.43 4.21 23.33
N THR A 278 1.68 3.35 22.33
CA THR A 278 1.67 1.88 22.50
C THR A 278 3.05 1.29 22.81
N GLY A 279 4.05 2.11 23.10
CA GLY A 279 5.41 1.65 23.40
C GLY A 279 6.04 0.87 22.25
N ASN A 280 5.80 1.29 21.00
CA ASN A 280 6.22 0.67 19.74
C ASN A 280 5.57 -0.69 19.40
N ASN A 281 4.62 -1.20 20.19
CA ASN A 281 3.92 -2.44 19.86
C ASN A 281 3.16 -2.32 18.53
N SER A 282 2.56 -1.16 18.24
CA SER A 282 1.88 -0.94 16.96
C SER A 282 2.84 -0.88 15.77
N LEU A 283 4.10 -0.47 15.98
CA LEU A 283 5.12 -0.50 14.93
C LEU A 283 5.49 -1.95 14.57
N GLU A 284 5.67 -2.81 15.57
CA GLU A 284 5.91 -4.24 15.34
C GLU A 284 4.72 -4.88 14.61
N SER A 285 3.48 -4.61 15.05
CA SER A 285 2.28 -5.08 14.36
C SER A 285 2.26 -4.61 12.89
N ASN A 286 2.60 -3.35 12.62
CA ASN A 286 2.68 -2.81 11.26
C ASN A 286 3.71 -3.55 10.40
N ILE A 287 4.88 -3.84 10.93
CA ILE A 287 5.92 -4.61 10.21
C ILE A 287 5.40 -6.01 9.88
N GLN A 288 4.79 -6.69 10.83
CA GLN A 288 4.32 -8.07 10.68
C GLN A 288 3.13 -8.20 9.72
N LEU A 289 2.19 -7.23 9.70
CA LEU A 289 1.12 -7.24 8.71
C LEU A 289 1.65 -7.02 7.28
N VAL A 290 2.69 -6.18 7.10
CA VAL A 290 3.34 -6.02 5.80
C VAL A 290 3.98 -7.34 5.35
N PHE A 291 4.73 -8.00 6.22
CA PHE A 291 5.33 -9.31 5.91
C PHE A 291 4.29 -10.34 5.48
N ASN A 292 3.15 -10.39 6.18
CA ASN A 292 2.04 -11.29 5.83
C ASN A 292 1.43 -10.94 4.46
N ASN A 293 1.24 -9.66 4.17
CA ASN A 293 0.64 -9.19 2.91
C ASN A 293 1.55 -9.46 1.70
N VAL A 294 2.85 -9.25 1.83
CA VAL A 294 3.78 -9.49 0.71
C VAL A 294 3.99 -10.98 0.44
N ALA A 295 3.92 -11.83 1.47
CA ALA A 295 3.95 -13.28 1.29
C ALA A 295 2.70 -13.77 0.54
N LEU A 296 1.51 -13.21 0.82
CA LEU A 296 0.30 -13.48 0.05
C LEU A 296 0.44 -12.91 -1.38
N GLY A 297 0.95 -11.68 -1.52
CA GLY A 297 1.16 -11.02 -2.79
C GLY A 297 2.00 -11.83 -3.77
N ALA A 298 3.08 -12.43 -3.29
CA ALA A 298 3.93 -13.30 -4.10
C ALA A 298 3.18 -14.53 -4.62
N LYS A 299 2.39 -15.19 -3.77
CA LYS A 299 1.57 -16.35 -4.15
C LYS A 299 0.48 -15.97 -5.16
N VAL A 300 -0.17 -14.84 -4.96
CA VAL A 300 -1.21 -14.34 -5.88
C VAL A 300 -0.61 -13.93 -7.22
N ALA A 301 0.54 -13.27 -7.23
CA ALA A 301 1.24 -12.91 -8.46
C ALA A 301 1.62 -14.15 -9.29
N ALA A 302 2.05 -15.24 -8.65
CA ALA A 302 2.30 -16.51 -9.32
C ALA A 302 1.04 -17.08 -9.98
N GLU A 303 -0.10 -17.05 -9.28
CA GLU A 303 -1.37 -17.51 -9.81
C GLU A 303 -1.91 -16.63 -10.95
N VAL A 304 -1.66 -15.31 -10.91
CA VAL A 304 -1.99 -14.39 -12.03
C VAL A 304 -1.16 -14.74 -13.27
N CYS A 305 0.15 -14.99 -13.11
CA CYS A 305 1.00 -15.41 -14.22
C CYS A 305 0.55 -16.73 -14.86
N ASN A 306 0.07 -17.69 -14.07
CA ASN A 306 -0.43 -18.97 -14.58
C ASN A 306 -1.70 -18.84 -15.45
N ARG A 307 -2.36 -17.67 -15.47
CA ARG A 307 -3.60 -17.39 -16.21
C ARG A 307 -3.42 -16.50 -17.46
N LYS A 308 -2.23 -15.94 -17.62
CA LYS A 308 -1.84 -15.17 -18.82
C LYS A 308 -1.28 -16.09 -19.90
#